data_03d9403e7a1ce28d1c60481a5a04839e
#
_entry.id   03d9403e7a1ce28d1c60481a5a04839e
#
_cell.length_a   1.000
_cell.length_b   1.000
_cell.length_c   1.000
_cell.angle_alpha   90.00
_cell.angle_beta   90.00
_cell.angle_gamma   90.00
#
_symmetry.space_group_name_H-M   'P 1'
#
loop_
_entity.id
_entity.type
_entity.pdbx_description
1 polymer ?
#
loop_
_entity_poly.entity_id
_entity_poly.type
_entity_poly.pdbx_seq_one_letter_code
_entity_poly.pdbx_strand_id
1 'polypeptide(L)'
;MTVAKAVWNQIQSNDHRLMRRVHRWRAPRWFRILMILMTRMGDGWLWYSLGLILLVYGGEHRFLAIGAAASAALLGILLFRALKKTSKRQRPCEIEPHCWSLILPPDKYSFPSGHTITAFAIALSLGLFYPQLQGVLLAVALLIASSRIILGMHFLSDVLAGSAIGIALGTLSYHVFTTIL
;
A
#
# COMPACT_ATOMS: atom_id res chain seq x y z
N MET A 1 19.93 25.03 -10.46
CA MET A 1 18.87 24.05 -10.11
C MET A 1 19.57 22.94 -9.35
N THR A 2 19.16 22.59 -8.13
CA THR A 2 19.83 21.51 -7.37
C THR A 2 19.54 20.15 -8.01
N VAL A 3 20.52 19.23 -7.96
CA VAL A 3 20.42 17.86 -8.51
C VAL A 3 19.13 17.17 -8.02
N ALA A 4 18.79 17.33 -6.73
CA ALA A 4 17.56 16.78 -6.14
C ALA A 4 16.29 17.28 -6.84
N LYS A 5 16.22 18.56 -7.22
CA LYS A 5 15.07 19.14 -7.94
C LYS A 5 14.97 18.59 -9.37
N ALA A 6 16.09 18.35 -10.04
CA ALA A 6 16.12 17.74 -11.36
C ALA A 6 15.62 16.30 -11.33
N VAL A 7 16.10 15.50 -10.37
CA VAL A 7 15.66 14.10 -10.17
C VAL A 7 14.17 14.04 -9.85
N TRP A 8 13.67 14.91 -8.96
CA TRP A 8 12.25 14.97 -8.63
C TRP A 8 11.37 15.30 -9.84
N ASN A 9 11.76 16.28 -10.64
CA ASN A 9 11.05 16.65 -11.86
C ASN A 9 11.03 15.48 -12.88
N GLN A 10 12.10 14.71 -12.97
CA GLN A 10 12.17 13.53 -13.84
C GLN A 10 11.21 12.43 -13.35
N ILE A 11 11.16 12.17 -12.04
CA ILE A 11 10.22 11.21 -11.43
C ILE A 11 8.78 11.63 -11.75
N GLN A 12 8.42 12.89 -11.52
CA GLN A 12 7.09 13.40 -11.81
C GLN A 12 6.73 13.25 -13.29
N SER A 13 7.65 13.58 -14.20
CA SER A 13 7.44 13.44 -15.65
C SER A 13 7.19 11.98 -16.05
N ASN A 14 7.92 11.02 -15.46
CA ASN A 14 7.75 9.60 -15.69
C ASN A 14 6.39 9.11 -15.15
N ASP A 15 6.02 9.52 -13.94
CA ASP A 15 4.75 9.23 -13.31
C ASP A 15 3.56 9.67 -14.17
N HIS A 16 3.59 10.92 -14.67
CA HIS A 16 2.55 11.44 -15.55
C HIS A 16 2.48 10.69 -16.88
N ARG A 17 3.63 10.34 -17.48
CA ARG A 17 3.67 9.54 -18.72
C ARG A 17 3.06 8.16 -18.53
N LEU A 18 3.40 7.47 -17.44
CA LEU A 18 2.86 6.16 -17.13
C LEU A 18 1.35 6.23 -16.86
N MET A 19 0.91 7.18 -16.06
CA MET A 19 -0.50 7.38 -15.74
C MET A 19 -1.34 7.58 -17.01
N ARG A 20 -0.92 8.48 -17.90
CA ARG A 20 -1.62 8.69 -19.20
C ARG A 20 -1.65 7.43 -20.04
N ARG A 21 -0.60 6.61 -20.02
CA ARG A 21 -0.58 5.33 -20.76
C ARG A 21 -1.57 4.33 -20.16
N VAL A 22 -1.61 4.19 -18.84
CA VAL A 22 -2.54 3.29 -18.13
C VAL A 22 -3.98 3.71 -18.37
N HIS A 23 -4.30 5.01 -18.29
CA HIS A 23 -5.67 5.49 -18.41
C HIS A 23 -6.20 5.56 -19.86
N ARG A 24 -5.33 5.49 -20.86
CA ARG A 24 -5.74 5.30 -22.27
C ARG A 24 -6.27 3.89 -22.54
N TRP A 25 -5.90 2.92 -21.72
CA TRP A 25 -6.39 1.57 -21.87
C TRP A 25 -7.86 1.47 -21.43
N ARG A 26 -8.72 1.04 -22.36
CA ARG A 26 -10.13 0.76 -22.05
C ARG A 26 -10.27 -0.61 -21.40
N ALA A 27 -10.01 -0.70 -20.11
CA ALA A 27 -10.10 -1.95 -19.36
C ALA A 27 -11.53 -2.51 -19.37
N PRO A 28 -11.69 -3.83 -19.52
CA PRO A 28 -12.98 -4.49 -19.44
C PRO A 28 -13.62 -4.31 -18.05
N ARG A 29 -14.96 -4.39 -17.99
CA ARG A 29 -15.72 -4.18 -16.74
C ARG A 29 -15.26 -5.08 -15.60
N TRP A 30 -15.04 -6.37 -15.87
CA TRP A 30 -14.59 -7.33 -14.86
C TRP A 30 -13.26 -6.91 -14.21
N PHE A 31 -12.31 -6.42 -15.00
CA PHE A 31 -11.02 -5.98 -14.52
C PHE A 31 -11.14 -4.74 -13.60
N ARG A 32 -12.00 -3.78 -13.99
CA ARG A 32 -12.27 -2.60 -13.14
C ARG A 32 -12.91 -2.99 -11.81
N ILE A 33 -13.88 -3.92 -11.84
CA ILE A 33 -14.51 -4.44 -10.62
C ILE A 33 -13.46 -5.13 -9.74
N LEU A 34 -12.59 -5.94 -10.31
CA LEU A 34 -11.49 -6.59 -9.58
C LEU A 34 -10.58 -5.55 -8.90
N MET A 35 -10.18 -4.49 -9.60
CA MET A 35 -9.35 -3.43 -9.01
C MET A 35 -10.08 -2.67 -7.89
N ILE A 36 -11.38 -2.44 -8.03
CA ILE A 36 -12.21 -1.85 -6.98
C ILE A 36 -12.27 -2.79 -5.76
N LEU A 37 -12.47 -4.07 -5.96
CA LEU A 37 -12.46 -5.05 -4.86
C LEU A 37 -11.10 -5.08 -4.15
N MET A 38 -10.00 -5.13 -4.92
CA MET A 38 -8.65 -5.14 -4.33
C MET A 38 -8.37 -3.88 -3.51
N THR A 39 -8.75 -2.70 -4.00
CA THR A 39 -8.56 -1.47 -3.21
C THR A 39 -9.43 -1.46 -1.95
N ARG A 40 -10.67 -1.97 -2.01
CA ARG A 40 -11.57 -2.09 -0.85
C ARG A 40 -11.07 -3.09 0.19
N MET A 41 -10.47 -4.19 -0.24
CA MET A 41 -9.79 -5.13 0.68
C MET A 41 -8.67 -4.42 1.46
N GLY A 42 -7.98 -3.47 0.83
CA GLY A 42 -6.97 -2.61 1.46
C GLY A 42 -7.52 -1.64 2.51
N ASP A 43 -8.84 -1.41 2.58
CA ASP A 43 -9.48 -0.52 3.58
C ASP A 43 -9.49 -1.11 5.02
N GLY A 44 -8.96 -2.34 5.22
CA GLY A 44 -8.77 -2.95 6.53
C GLY A 44 -9.53 -4.26 6.75
N TRP A 45 -10.68 -4.46 6.11
CA TRP A 45 -11.54 -5.64 6.32
C TRP A 45 -10.80 -6.96 6.16
N LEU A 46 -9.98 -7.09 5.11
CA LEU A 46 -9.17 -8.27 4.87
C LEU A 46 -8.24 -8.56 6.06
N TRP A 47 -7.58 -7.53 6.55
CA TRP A 47 -6.58 -7.64 7.61
C TRP A 47 -7.21 -7.96 8.96
N TYR A 48 -8.37 -7.38 9.26
CA TYR A 48 -9.14 -7.73 10.47
C TYR A 48 -9.64 -9.16 10.41
N SER A 49 -10.17 -9.61 9.27
CA SER A 49 -10.62 -11.00 9.08
C SER A 49 -9.46 -11.99 9.21
N LEU A 50 -8.31 -11.67 8.60
CA LEU A 50 -7.10 -12.49 8.73
C LEU A 50 -6.60 -12.54 10.18
N GLY A 51 -6.58 -11.40 10.87
CA GLY A 51 -6.22 -11.34 12.30
C GLY A 51 -7.13 -12.23 13.16
N LEU A 52 -8.44 -12.22 12.90
CA LEU A 52 -9.41 -13.08 13.61
C LEU A 52 -9.16 -14.57 13.32
N ILE A 53 -8.88 -14.93 12.07
CA ILE A 53 -8.53 -16.31 11.69
C ILE A 53 -7.25 -16.75 12.41
N LEU A 54 -6.23 -15.90 12.46
CA LEU A 54 -4.98 -16.20 13.14
C LEU A 54 -5.14 -16.29 14.67
N LEU A 55 -6.06 -15.54 15.28
CA LEU A 55 -6.39 -15.68 16.70
C LEU A 55 -6.90 -17.09 17.03
N VAL A 56 -7.66 -17.70 16.12
CA VAL A 56 -8.23 -19.02 16.32
C VAL A 56 -7.26 -20.13 15.91
N TYR A 57 -6.63 -20.00 14.75
CA TYR A 57 -5.87 -21.08 14.09
C TYR A 57 -4.36 -20.84 14.00
N GLY A 58 -3.85 -19.68 14.45
CA GLY A 58 -2.45 -19.26 14.24
C GLY A 58 -1.40 -19.96 15.11
N GLY A 59 -1.81 -20.89 15.98
CA GLY A 59 -0.88 -21.65 16.82
C GLY A 59 -0.18 -20.80 17.89
N GLU A 60 1.03 -21.18 18.26
CA GLU A 60 1.78 -20.56 19.37
C GLU A 60 2.20 -19.12 19.07
N HIS A 61 2.55 -18.80 17.85
CA HIS A 61 3.04 -17.47 17.43
C HIS A 61 1.93 -16.43 17.19
N ARG A 62 0.65 -16.80 17.33
CA ARG A 62 -0.49 -15.94 16.93
C ARG A 62 -0.47 -14.55 17.55
N PHE A 63 -0.19 -14.43 18.84
CA PHE A 63 -0.19 -13.13 19.54
C PHE A 63 0.99 -12.25 19.12
N LEU A 64 2.19 -12.85 18.96
CA LEU A 64 3.38 -12.15 18.48
C LEU A 64 3.18 -11.67 17.02
N ALA A 65 2.67 -12.55 16.17
CA ALA A 65 2.41 -12.24 14.76
C ALA A 65 1.39 -11.11 14.59
N ILE A 66 0.26 -11.18 15.31
CA ILE A 66 -0.78 -10.15 15.26
C ILE A 66 -0.26 -8.84 15.87
N GLY A 67 0.45 -8.90 17.00
CA GLY A 67 1.05 -7.73 17.64
C GLY A 67 2.05 -7.04 16.72
N ALA A 68 2.93 -7.81 16.08
CA ALA A 68 3.91 -7.29 15.12
C ALA A 68 3.22 -6.65 13.91
N ALA A 69 2.24 -7.33 13.30
CA ALA A 69 1.52 -6.80 12.15
C ALA A 69 0.72 -5.54 12.48
N ALA A 70 0.06 -5.50 13.64
CA ALA A 70 -0.68 -4.34 14.11
C ALA A 70 0.24 -3.16 14.39
N SER A 71 1.39 -3.39 15.04
CA SER A 71 2.41 -2.36 15.31
C SER A 71 2.99 -1.80 14.00
N ALA A 72 3.35 -2.65 13.05
CA ALA A 72 3.84 -2.22 11.74
C ALA A 72 2.81 -1.38 10.97
N ALA A 73 1.54 -1.80 11.00
CA ALA A 73 0.44 -1.07 10.36
C ALA A 73 0.21 0.29 11.04
N LEU A 74 0.18 0.34 12.37
CA LEU A 74 -0.01 1.58 13.13
C LEU A 74 1.12 2.58 12.87
N LEU A 75 2.38 2.14 12.93
CA LEU A 75 3.53 2.97 12.61
C LEU A 75 3.46 3.47 11.17
N GLY A 76 3.06 2.61 10.22
CA GLY A 76 2.83 2.99 8.84
C GLY A 76 1.77 4.07 8.69
N ILE A 77 0.64 3.95 9.42
CA ILE A 77 -0.44 4.95 9.42
C ILE A 77 0.05 6.31 9.96
N LEU A 78 0.76 6.31 11.05
CA LEU A 78 1.31 7.53 11.63
C LEU A 78 2.31 8.21 10.68
N LEU A 79 3.21 7.41 10.10
CA LEU A 79 4.23 7.89 9.18
C LEU A 79 3.63 8.47 7.89
N PHE A 80 2.71 7.76 7.23
CA PHE A 80 2.15 8.30 5.98
C PHE A 80 1.32 9.56 6.23
N ARG A 81 0.62 9.68 7.36
CA ARG A 81 -0.11 10.90 7.73
C ARG A 81 0.83 12.10 7.88
N ALA A 82 1.99 11.90 8.51
CA ALA A 82 3.01 12.94 8.63
C ALA A 82 3.59 13.32 7.27
N LEU A 83 4.01 12.33 6.47
CA LEU A 83 4.58 12.55 5.14
C LEU A 83 3.62 13.22 4.16
N LYS A 84 2.32 12.92 4.21
CA LYS A 84 1.31 13.58 3.38
C LYS A 84 1.19 15.07 3.67
N LYS A 85 1.26 15.46 4.95
CA LYS A 85 1.21 16.88 5.34
C LYS A 85 2.41 17.69 4.82
N THR A 86 3.56 17.03 4.66
CA THR A 86 4.79 17.70 4.16
C THR A 86 4.86 17.68 2.63
N SER A 87 4.53 16.56 1.99
CA SER A 87 4.65 16.42 0.52
C SER A 87 3.63 17.24 -0.26
N LYS A 88 2.39 17.34 0.27
CA LYS A 88 1.24 18.02 -0.35
C LYS A 88 1.02 17.69 -1.84
N ARG A 89 1.46 16.51 -2.28
CA ARG A 89 1.38 16.08 -3.68
C ARG A 89 -0.06 15.85 -4.09
N GLN A 90 -0.50 16.47 -5.20
CA GLN A 90 -1.82 16.24 -5.78
C GLN A 90 -1.96 14.81 -6.32
N ARG A 91 -3.20 14.32 -6.39
CA ARG A 91 -3.50 12.97 -6.90
C ARG A 91 -3.63 12.95 -8.41
N PRO A 92 -3.35 11.79 -9.07
CA PRO A 92 -3.59 11.64 -10.49
C PRO A 92 -5.01 12.03 -10.91
N CYS A 93 -6.03 11.59 -10.18
CA CYS A 93 -7.43 11.85 -10.49
C CYS A 93 -7.86 13.32 -10.36
N GLU A 94 -7.08 14.17 -9.67
CA GLU A 94 -7.31 15.61 -9.60
C GLU A 94 -6.71 16.36 -10.79
N ILE A 95 -5.68 15.78 -11.41
CA ILE A 95 -4.94 16.42 -12.52
C ILE A 95 -5.49 15.98 -13.88
N GLU A 96 -5.92 14.71 -13.96
CA GLU A 96 -6.42 14.10 -15.21
C GLU A 96 -7.86 13.61 -15.01
N PRO A 97 -8.88 14.32 -15.52
CA PRO A 97 -10.30 14.03 -15.28
C PRO A 97 -10.79 12.69 -15.85
N HIS A 98 -9.99 12.01 -16.67
CA HIS A 98 -10.35 10.72 -17.29
C HIS A 98 -9.93 9.49 -16.48
N CYS A 99 -9.48 9.69 -15.26
CA CYS A 99 -9.13 8.58 -14.38
C CYS A 99 -10.39 7.76 -14.01
N TRP A 100 -10.22 6.43 -13.93
CA TRP A 100 -11.32 5.50 -13.61
C TRP A 100 -11.75 5.56 -12.14
N SER A 101 -11.40 6.59 -11.43
CA SER A 101 -11.72 6.78 -10.03
C SER A 101 -13.22 7.01 -9.85
N LEU A 102 -13.96 5.91 -9.77
CA LEU A 102 -15.35 5.89 -9.29
C LEU A 102 -15.42 6.00 -7.75
N ILE A 103 -14.29 6.01 -7.09
CA ILE A 103 -14.17 6.02 -5.63
C ILE A 103 -13.43 7.29 -5.24
N LEU A 104 -14.07 8.13 -4.42
CA LEU A 104 -13.42 9.30 -3.83
C LEU A 104 -12.30 8.85 -2.90
N PRO A 105 -11.08 9.38 -3.05
CA PRO A 105 -9.99 9.06 -2.14
C PRO A 105 -10.30 9.59 -0.72
N PRO A 106 -9.92 8.85 0.33
CA PRO A 106 -10.21 9.21 1.71
C PRO A 106 -9.45 10.43 2.22
N ASP A 107 -8.44 10.88 1.49
CA ASP A 107 -7.62 12.03 1.83
C ASP A 107 -7.12 12.78 0.59
N LYS A 108 -6.67 14.04 0.78
CA LYS A 108 -6.33 14.97 -0.29
C LYS A 108 -5.00 14.67 -1.00
N TYR A 109 -3.99 14.14 -0.31
CA TYR A 109 -2.64 14.04 -0.84
C TYR A 109 -2.28 12.63 -1.30
N SER A 110 -1.44 12.53 -2.37
CA SER A 110 -1.09 11.25 -2.95
C SER A 110 0.13 10.56 -2.31
N PHE A 111 1.17 11.28 -1.94
CA PHE A 111 2.44 10.70 -1.51
C PHE A 111 2.58 10.63 0.01
N PRO A 112 3.01 9.49 0.53
CA PRO A 112 3.06 8.17 -0.08
C PRO A 112 1.71 7.44 -0.04
N SER A 113 1.60 6.27 -0.72
CA SER A 113 0.38 5.45 -0.71
C SER A 113 0.17 4.72 0.62
N GLY A 114 -0.80 5.17 1.42
CA GLY A 114 -1.11 4.57 2.73
C GLY A 114 -1.57 3.11 2.63
N HIS A 115 -2.46 2.77 1.69
CA HIS A 115 -2.90 1.39 1.44
C HIS A 115 -1.74 0.46 1.12
N THR A 116 -0.76 0.94 0.34
CA THR A 116 0.42 0.17 -0.01
C THR A 116 1.31 -0.04 1.21
N ILE A 117 1.54 1.00 2.02
CA ILE A 117 2.33 0.88 3.26
C ILE A 117 1.71 -0.19 4.17
N THR A 118 0.42 -0.07 4.48
CA THR A 118 -0.23 -1.00 5.41
C THR A 118 -0.28 -2.42 4.86
N ALA A 119 -0.57 -2.58 3.55
CA ALA A 119 -0.62 -3.89 2.91
C ALA A 119 0.74 -4.62 2.97
N PHE A 120 1.84 -3.94 2.59
CA PHE A 120 3.17 -4.55 2.65
C PHE A 120 3.68 -4.75 4.07
N ALA A 121 3.38 -3.83 5.00
CA ALA A 121 3.77 -3.95 6.39
C ALA A 121 3.14 -5.20 7.04
N ILE A 122 1.84 -5.39 6.87
CA ILE A 122 1.12 -6.55 7.39
C ILE A 122 1.55 -7.83 6.66
N ALA A 123 1.58 -7.81 5.32
CA ALA A 123 1.92 -8.99 4.53
C ALA A 123 3.32 -9.52 4.85
N LEU A 124 4.30 -8.64 5.00
CA LEU A 124 5.67 -9.06 5.31
C LEU A 124 5.81 -9.51 6.75
N SER A 125 5.25 -8.75 7.71
CA SER A 125 5.29 -9.13 9.12
C SER A 125 4.66 -10.52 9.34
N LEU A 126 3.42 -10.74 8.87
CA LEU A 126 2.75 -12.04 8.99
C LEU A 126 3.44 -13.15 8.19
N GLY A 127 3.94 -12.83 6.99
CA GLY A 127 4.63 -13.80 6.15
C GLY A 127 5.94 -14.32 6.74
N LEU A 128 6.63 -13.52 7.57
CA LEU A 128 7.82 -13.95 8.28
C LEU A 128 7.49 -14.89 9.47
N PHE A 129 6.33 -14.70 10.14
CA PHE A 129 5.83 -15.65 11.14
C PHE A 129 5.23 -16.91 10.50
N TYR A 130 4.63 -16.79 9.33
CA TYR A 130 3.95 -17.88 8.61
C TYR A 130 4.48 -17.99 7.17
N PRO A 131 5.69 -18.57 6.96
CA PRO A 131 6.34 -18.62 5.63
C PRO A 131 5.48 -19.26 4.54
N GLN A 132 4.62 -20.21 4.90
CA GLN A 132 3.67 -20.85 3.99
C GLN A 132 2.61 -19.88 3.43
N LEU A 133 2.32 -18.79 4.12
CA LEU A 133 1.38 -17.75 3.68
C LEU A 133 2.06 -16.58 2.96
N GLN A 134 3.39 -16.48 3.04
CA GLN A 134 4.14 -15.31 2.57
C GLN A 134 3.87 -14.97 1.10
N GLY A 135 3.88 -15.99 0.22
CA GLY A 135 3.63 -15.79 -1.21
C GLY A 135 2.25 -15.21 -1.49
N VAL A 136 1.22 -15.75 -0.83
CA VAL A 136 -0.17 -15.27 -0.98
C VAL A 136 -0.33 -13.85 -0.42
N LEU A 137 0.22 -13.58 0.76
CA LEU A 137 0.14 -12.26 1.39
C LEU A 137 0.82 -11.19 0.54
N LEU A 138 2.00 -11.47 -0.02
CA LEU A 138 2.70 -10.55 -0.91
C LEU A 138 1.96 -10.36 -2.23
N ALA A 139 1.36 -11.42 -2.80
CA ALA A 139 0.54 -11.30 -4.00
C ALA A 139 -0.68 -10.39 -3.76
N VAL A 140 -1.36 -10.52 -2.62
CA VAL A 140 -2.47 -9.64 -2.22
C VAL A 140 -1.99 -8.20 -2.04
N ALA A 141 -0.86 -7.97 -1.36
CA ALA A 141 -0.29 -6.63 -1.19
C ALA A 141 0.05 -5.99 -2.54
N LEU A 142 0.61 -6.74 -3.49
CA LEU A 142 0.88 -6.30 -4.86
C LEU A 142 -0.40 -5.96 -5.63
N LEU A 143 -1.47 -6.75 -5.49
CA LEU A 143 -2.76 -6.47 -6.12
C LEU A 143 -3.39 -5.20 -5.56
N ILE A 144 -3.36 -5.00 -4.23
CA ILE A 144 -3.80 -3.76 -3.59
C ILE A 144 -2.98 -2.58 -4.11
N ALA A 145 -1.65 -2.69 -4.14
CA ALA A 145 -0.76 -1.65 -4.63
C ALA A 145 -1.03 -1.28 -6.11
N SER A 146 -1.17 -2.30 -6.97
CA SER A 146 -1.49 -2.13 -8.39
C SER A 146 -2.84 -1.46 -8.61
N SER A 147 -3.85 -1.81 -7.80
CA SER A 147 -5.18 -1.19 -7.87
C SER A 147 -5.12 0.33 -7.66
N ARG A 148 -4.18 0.81 -6.80
CA ARG A 148 -4.04 2.25 -6.52
C ARG A 148 -3.55 3.04 -7.73
N ILE A 149 -2.69 2.44 -8.56
CA ILE A 149 -2.19 3.03 -9.80
C ILE A 149 -3.29 2.98 -10.88
N ILE A 150 -3.88 1.80 -11.05
CA ILE A 150 -4.87 1.55 -12.11
C ILE A 150 -6.12 2.41 -11.92
N LEU A 151 -6.58 2.60 -10.68
CA LEU A 151 -7.72 3.47 -10.37
C LEU A 151 -7.35 4.97 -10.34
N GLY A 152 -6.10 5.35 -10.63
CA GLY A 152 -5.66 6.75 -10.67
C GLY A 152 -5.62 7.44 -9.31
N MET A 153 -5.56 6.68 -8.23
CA MET A 153 -5.50 7.23 -6.88
C MET A 153 -4.09 7.64 -6.46
N HIS A 154 -3.07 6.97 -7.02
CA HIS A 154 -1.65 7.18 -6.72
C HIS A 154 -0.79 7.05 -7.96
N PHE A 155 0.31 7.78 -7.99
CA PHE A 155 1.37 7.59 -8.97
C PHE A 155 2.20 6.34 -8.64
N LEU A 156 2.96 5.84 -9.63
CA LEU A 156 3.86 4.69 -9.41
C LEU A 156 4.86 4.98 -8.30
N SER A 157 5.46 6.16 -8.27
CA SER A 157 6.43 6.54 -7.23
C SER A 157 5.83 6.57 -5.82
N ASP A 158 4.54 6.95 -5.65
CA ASP A 158 3.85 6.90 -4.37
C ASP A 158 3.72 5.46 -3.85
N VAL A 159 3.46 4.54 -4.79
CA VAL A 159 3.31 3.10 -4.51
C VAL A 159 4.66 2.47 -4.21
N LEU A 160 5.70 2.75 -5.00
CA LEU A 160 7.05 2.22 -4.76
C LEU A 160 7.61 2.69 -3.40
N ALA A 161 7.45 3.98 -3.09
CA ALA A 161 7.84 4.51 -1.78
C ALA A 161 7.02 3.85 -0.64
N GLY A 162 5.70 3.69 -0.86
CA GLY A 162 4.83 3.00 0.09
C GLY A 162 5.22 1.54 0.31
N SER A 163 5.58 0.81 -0.76
CA SER A 163 6.06 -0.58 -0.67
C SER A 163 7.37 -0.67 0.14
N ALA A 164 8.34 0.19 -0.16
CA ALA A 164 9.62 0.21 0.55
C ALA A 164 9.45 0.50 2.06
N ILE A 165 8.62 1.49 2.40
CA ILE A 165 8.29 1.82 3.80
C ILE A 165 7.58 0.64 4.47
N GLY A 166 6.57 0.04 3.82
CA GLY A 166 5.82 -1.09 4.36
C GLY A 166 6.70 -2.31 4.61
N ILE A 167 7.59 -2.64 3.65
CA ILE A 167 8.57 -3.72 3.79
C ILE A 167 9.48 -3.46 4.99
N ALA A 168 10.05 -2.27 5.10
CA ALA A 168 10.94 -1.92 6.20
C ALA A 168 10.23 -2.02 7.57
N LEU A 169 9.00 -1.49 7.70
CA LEU A 169 8.24 -1.55 8.93
C LEU A 169 7.81 -2.98 9.30
N GLY A 170 7.38 -3.78 8.32
CA GLY A 170 6.99 -5.18 8.55
C GLY A 170 8.17 -6.03 9.02
N THR A 171 9.34 -5.88 8.38
CA THR A 171 10.57 -6.58 8.76
C THR A 171 11.05 -6.14 10.14
N LEU A 172 11.12 -4.82 10.39
CA LEU A 172 11.53 -4.28 11.68
C LEU A 172 10.64 -4.79 12.81
N SER A 173 9.32 -4.73 12.61
CA SER A 173 8.37 -5.18 13.62
C SER A 173 8.50 -6.67 13.91
N TYR A 174 8.67 -7.52 12.90
CA TYR A 174 8.95 -8.94 13.07
C TYR A 174 10.16 -9.16 13.97
N HIS A 175 11.30 -8.52 13.66
CA HIS A 175 12.52 -8.68 14.45
C HIS A 175 12.36 -8.18 15.89
N VAL A 176 11.70 -7.05 16.11
CA VAL A 176 11.43 -6.54 17.47
C VAL A 176 10.64 -7.56 18.28
N PHE A 177 9.56 -8.11 17.71
CA PHE A 177 8.71 -9.06 18.43
C PHE A 177 9.33 -10.45 18.62
N THR A 178 10.28 -10.85 17.78
CA THR A 178 10.98 -12.15 17.94
C THR A 178 12.24 -12.07 18.78
N THR A 179 12.81 -10.86 18.99
CA THR A 179 14.09 -10.72 19.70
C THR A 179 13.89 -10.17 21.12
N ILE A 180 12.84 -9.34 21.35
CA ILE A 180 12.62 -8.63 22.61
C ILE A 180 11.52 -9.30 23.44
N LEU A 181 10.57 -9.96 22.82
CA LEU A 181 9.43 -10.63 23.46
C LEU A 181 9.49 -12.14 23.29
#